data_d85ea1ba3c546570f6de05b0fd5f67d9
#
_entry.id   d85ea1ba3c546570f6de05b0fd5f67d9
#
_cell.length_a   1.000
_cell.length_b   1.000
_cell.length_c   1.000
_cell.angle_alpha   90.00
_cell.angle_beta   90.00
_cell.angle_gamma   90.00
#
_symmetry.space_group_name_H-M   'P 1'
#
loop_
_entity.id
_entity.type
_entity.pdbx_description
1 polymer ?
#
loop_
_entity_poly.entity_id
_entity_poly.type
_entity_poly.pdbx_seq_one_letter_code
_entity_poly.pdbx_strand_id
1 'polypeptide(L)'
;MLHVISLAKYAAVHTRSWAADSLNARVRFRAERDHSLEDAALQREEMRIKDARMTRIPAPRRPYYTPAERLAILEVRAARGWSVEQTANAFLVTAATVTSWMKRLDEQGSDALVQLPIPVNKFPDFVRYTVQRLQTLCPTLGKKKLAEILARAGLHLGTTTIGRIRKENPVRAPSQSQPETIEPKERKVTAKRPNHVWHVDLTTLPTQSGFWCSWLPLALPQRWPFCWWLVLVLDHYSRRIMGFGIFRKMPTSLEVRVCLGRVIAAAGASPRYLISDKGSQFWPCPGFARWCGQREIRPRFGAIGKHGSIAVIERALRTLKEALRLTIVPTRRESMRREMCMLLDWYNQHRPHMTLGGKTPDEVYFHRFPANRRPRIEARPHWPRGSACALPHALIAGKSGLRFNVQVERLGGHAHLPIVRLQRAA
;
A
#
# COMPACT_ATOMS: atom_id res chain seq x y z
N MET A 1 34.02 27.25 41.85
CA MET A 1 32.64 27.29 42.35
C MET A 1 32.17 25.91 42.84
N LEU A 2 32.20 24.85 42.06
CA LEU A 2 31.74 23.50 42.45
C LEU A 2 32.48 22.94 43.68
N HIS A 3 33.80 23.14 43.80
CA HIS A 3 34.57 22.73 44.99
C HIS A 3 34.14 23.46 46.27
N VAL A 4 33.77 24.74 46.18
CA VAL A 4 33.28 25.52 47.35
C VAL A 4 31.96 24.98 47.81
N ILE A 5 31.04 24.66 46.86
CA ILE A 5 29.75 24.05 47.15
C ILE A 5 29.93 22.68 47.80
N SER A 6 30.86 21.84 47.28
CA SER A 6 31.18 20.53 47.82
C SER A 6 31.74 20.63 49.25
N LEU A 7 32.65 21.57 49.51
CA LEU A 7 33.24 21.79 50.82
C LEU A 7 32.21 22.32 51.84
N ALA A 8 31.36 23.28 51.41
CA ALA A 8 30.28 23.77 52.23
C ALA A 8 29.26 22.67 52.58
N LYS A 9 28.98 21.80 51.63
CA LYS A 9 28.09 20.64 51.86
C LYS A 9 28.72 19.60 52.79
N TYR A 10 30.01 19.31 52.63
CA TYR A 10 30.74 18.46 53.54
C TYR A 10 30.74 18.96 54.98
N ALA A 11 31.01 20.25 55.18
CA ALA A 11 30.95 20.90 56.50
C ALA A 11 29.53 20.85 57.11
N ALA A 12 28.49 21.07 56.27
CA ALA A 12 27.11 20.98 56.74
C ALA A 12 26.71 19.57 57.14
N VAL A 13 27.15 18.54 56.39
CA VAL A 13 26.89 17.14 56.75
C VAL A 13 27.58 16.76 58.05
N HIS A 14 28.82 17.19 58.24
CA HIS A 14 29.57 16.89 59.44
C HIS A 14 28.98 17.57 60.69
N THR A 15 28.57 18.82 60.59
CA THR A 15 27.90 19.53 61.70
C THR A 15 26.53 18.95 62.02
N ARG A 16 25.83 18.45 61.03
CA ARG A 16 24.52 17.77 61.21
C ARG A 16 24.66 16.40 61.86
N SER A 17 25.66 15.60 61.49
CA SER A 17 25.95 14.34 62.13
C SER A 17 26.19 14.55 63.62
N TRP A 18 27.01 15.54 63.98
CA TRP A 18 27.20 15.92 65.38
C TRP A 18 25.94 16.37 66.10
N ALA A 19 25.06 17.17 65.43
CA ALA A 19 23.77 17.61 65.96
C ALA A 19 22.74 16.46 66.07
N ALA A 20 22.78 15.48 65.20
CA ALA A 20 21.94 14.29 65.26
C ALA A 20 22.30 13.35 66.44
N ASP A 21 23.55 13.34 66.84
CA ASP A 21 24.07 12.54 67.98
C ASP A 21 23.97 13.32 69.32
N SER A 22 23.46 14.53 69.33
CA SER A 22 23.30 15.36 70.51
C SER A 22 22.37 14.75 71.52
N LEU A 23 22.72 14.83 72.81
CA LEU A 23 21.87 14.39 73.93
C LEU A 23 20.60 15.24 74.05
N ASN A 24 20.58 16.47 73.53
CA ASN A 24 19.42 17.35 73.54
C ASN A 24 18.44 17.01 72.41
N ALA A 25 17.26 16.52 72.82
CA ALA A 25 16.20 16.13 71.85
C ALA A 25 15.77 17.25 70.89
N ARG A 26 15.74 18.50 71.33
CA ARG A 26 15.40 19.65 70.49
C ARG A 26 16.43 19.87 69.38
N VAL A 27 17.70 19.66 69.66
CA VAL A 27 18.79 19.80 68.66
C VAL A 27 18.70 18.67 67.62
N ARG A 28 18.45 17.44 68.03
CA ARG A 28 18.26 16.30 67.13
C ARG A 28 17.08 16.53 66.19
N PHE A 29 15.89 16.84 66.74
CA PHE A 29 14.68 17.06 65.91
C PHE A 29 14.88 18.24 64.95
N ARG A 30 15.59 19.28 65.34
CA ARG A 30 15.90 20.39 64.46
C ARG A 30 16.84 19.96 63.31
N ALA A 31 17.86 19.20 63.58
CA ALA A 31 18.81 18.68 62.61
C ALA A 31 18.10 17.72 61.59
N GLU A 32 17.23 16.83 62.07
CA GLU A 32 16.42 15.94 61.23
C GLU A 32 15.43 16.72 60.35
N ARG A 33 14.76 17.75 60.90
CA ARG A 33 13.85 18.58 60.14
C ARG A 33 14.59 19.36 59.03
N ASP A 34 15.74 19.94 59.38
CA ASP A 34 16.52 20.76 58.44
C ASP A 34 17.13 19.87 57.35
N HIS A 35 17.52 18.62 57.67
CA HIS A 35 17.91 17.62 56.70
C HIS A 35 16.76 17.28 55.72
N SER A 36 15.58 16.98 56.27
CA SER A 36 14.40 16.64 55.47
C SER A 36 13.96 17.80 54.55
N LEU A 37 14.05 19.06 55.03
CA LEU A 37 13.74 20.22 54.21
C LEU A 37 14.75 20.41 53.08
N GLU A 38 16.04 20.17 53.32
CA GLU A 38 17.07 20.28 52.29
C GLU A 38 16.94 19.19 51.25
N ASP A 39 16.71 17.93 51.67
CA ASP A 39 16.46 16.83 50.75
C ASP A 39 15.22 17.08 49.90
N ALA A 40 14.15 17.59 50.49
CA ALA A 40 12.96 17.97 49.77
C ALA A 40 13.20 19.13 48.77
N ALA A 41 14.13 20.04 49.07
CA ALA A 41 14.52 21.12 48.16
C ALA A 41 15.35 20.58 46.98
N LEU A 42 16.30 19.69 47.25
CA LEU A 42 17.09 19.03 46.21
C LEU A 42 16.25 18.17 45.28
N GLN A 43 15.31 17.38 45.84
CA GLN A 43 14.36 16.58 45.04
C GLN A 43 13.47 17.49 44.18
N ARG A 44 13.01 18.63 44.69
CA ARG A 44 12.24 19.60 43.89
C ARG A 44 13.04 20.13 42.71
N GLU A 45 14.32 20.45 42.92
CA GLU A 45 15.18 20.97 41.86
C GLU A 45 15.49 19.89 40.82
N GLU A 46 15.73 18.64 41.25
CA GLU A 46 15.90 17.49 40.36
C GLU A 46 14.65 17.28 39.49
N MET A 47 13.46 17.31 40.08
CA MET A 47 12.20 17.23 39.35
C MET A 47 12.04 18.38 38.35
N ARG A 48 12.36 19.62 38.77
CA ARG A 48 12.30 20.81 37.91
C ARG A 48 13.18 20.63 36.65
N ILE A 49 14.39 20.07 36.79
CA ILE A 49 15.30 19.83 35.67
C ILE A 49 14.74 18.74 34.76
N LYS A 50 14.20 17.66 35.31
CA LYS A 50 13.57 16.55 34.54
C LYS A 50 12.34 17.05 33.78
N ASP A 51 11.48 17.86 34.41
CA ASP A 51 10.29 18.41 33.78
C ASP A 51 10.63 19.40 32.68
N ALA A 52 11.65 20.26 32.89
CA ALA A 52 12.14 21.18 31.88
C ALA A 52 12.66 20.43 30.63
N ARG A 53 13.28 19.27 30.81
CA ARG A 53 13.68 18.41 29.69
C ARG A 53 12.45 17.81 28.97
N MET A 54 11.49 17.30 29.71
CA MET A 54 10.27 16.72 29.16
C MET A 54 9.40 17.74 28.43
N THR A 55 9.34 18.98 28.93
CA THR A 55 8.59 20.06 28.29
C THR A 55 9.12 20.41 26.89
N ARG A 56 10.44 20.26 26.65
CA ARG A 56 11.07 20.48 25.33
C ARG A 56 10.67 19.43 24.29
N ILE A 57 10.15 18.27 24.72
CA ILE A 57 9.70 17.22 23.80
C ILE A 57 8.27 17.55 23.37
N PRO A 58 7.98 17.62 22.05
CA PRO A 58 6.62 17.81 21.56
C PRO A 58 5.65 16.76 22.13
N ALA A 59 4.46 17.16 22.54
CA ALA A 59 3.48 16.30 23.20
C ALA A 59 3.26 14.93 22.52
N PRO A 60 3.18 14.80 21.16
CA PRO A 60 3.02 13.51 20.52
C PRO A 60 4.24 12.57 20.63
N ARG A 61 5.41 13.08 21.01
CA ARG A 61 6.66 12.33 21.14
C ARG A 61 7.03 12.02 22.59
N ARG A 62 6.28 12.52 23.57
CA ARG A 62 6.49 12.21 24.98
C ARG A 62 6.18 10.74 25.25
N PRO A 63 6.95 10.06 26.11
CA PRO A 63 6.66 8.69 26.50
C PRO A 63 5.30 8.60 27.19
N TYR A 64 4.57 7.51 26.91
CA TYR A 64 3.28 7.26 27.55
C TYR A 64 3.49 6.70 28.97
N TYR A 65 2.66 7.13 29.89
CA TYR A 65 2.59 6.53 31.21
C TYR A 65 2.05 5.10 31.14
N THR A 66 2.73 4.19 31.81
CA THR A 66 2.27 2.79 31.97
C THR A 66 0.98 2.75 32.80
N PRO A 67 0.20 1.67 32.73
CA PRO A 67 -1.01 1.53 33.55
C PRO A 67 -0.77 1.74 35.05
N ALA A 68 0.31 1.17 35.59
CA ALA A 68 0.69 1.35 36.99
C ALA A 68 1.01 2.81 37.33
N GLU A 69 1.72 3.51 36.47
CA GLU A 69 2.03 4.94 36.64
C GLU A 69 0.77 5.80 36.58
N ARG A 70 -0.21 5.47 35.73
CA ARG A 70 -1.50 6.18 35.68
C ARG A 70 -2.28 6.03 36.99
N LEU A 71 -2.29 4.83 37.56
CA LEU A 71 -2.91 4.61 38.85
C LEU A 71 -2.20 5.42 39.95
N ALA A 72 -0.87 5.36 40.00
CA ALA A 72 -0.07 6.13 40.94
C ALA A 72 -0.28 7.66 40.80
N ILE A 73 -0.44 8.16 39.58
CA ILE A 73 -0.77 9.59 39.31
C ILE A 73 -2.13 9.94 39.92
N LEU A 74 -3.14 9.08 39.78
CA LEU A 74 -4.47 9.31 40.35
C LEU A 74 -4.47 9.21 41.88
N GLU A 75 -3.66 8.31 42.45
CA GLU A 75 -3.43 8.20 43.90
C GLU A 75 -2.75 9.47 44.46
N VAL A 76 -1.69 9.96 43.82
CA VAL A 76 -1.03 11.22 44.20
C VAL A 76 -1.99 12.38 44.08
N ARG A 77 -2.83 12.42 43.03
CA ARG A 77 -3.87 13.43 42.90
C ARG A 77 -4.83 13.43 44.09
N ALA A 78 -5.30 12.24 44.47
CA ALA A 78 -6.22 12.07 45.61
C ALA A 78 -5.55 12.48 46.94
N ALA A 79 -4.33 12.00 47.16
CA ALA A 79 -3.57 12.29 48.38
C ALA A 79 -3.25 13.81 48.54
N ARG A 80 -3.05 14.53 47.45
CA ARG A 80 -2.74 15.97 47.47
C ARG A 80 -3.96 16.87 47.30
N GLY A 81 -5.15 16.31 47.02
CA GLY A 81 -6.36 17.07 46.74
C GLY A 81 -6.27 17.95 45.46
N TRP A 82 -5.46 17.52 44.48
CA TRP A 82 -5.25 18.32 43.28
C TRP A 82 -6.45 18.30 42.35
N SER A 83 -6.67 19.44 41.67
CA SER A 83 -7.62 19.51 40.56
C SER A 83 -7.11 18.70 39.33
N VAL A 84 -8.00 18.49 38.40
CA VAL A 84 -7.64 17.82 37.13
C VAL A 84 -6.56 18.61 36.36
N GLU A 85 -6.67 19.95 36.39
CA GLU A 85 -5.72 20.82 35.71
C GLU A 85 -4.35 20.84 36.41
N GLN A 86 -4.33 20.90 37.76
CA GLN A 86 -3.09 20.80 38.52
C GLN A 86 -2.36 19.49 38.27
N THR A 87 -3.10 18.40 38.25
CA THR A 87 -2.56 17.05 37.91
C THR A 87 -2.03 17.02 36.49
N ALA A 88 -2.78 17.54 35.51
CA ALA A 88 -2.39 17.58 34.11
C ALA A 88 -1.09 18.38 33.92
N ASN A 89 -0.96 19.52 34.59
CA ASN A 89 0.24 20.34 34.52
C ASN A 89 1.44 19.68 35.20
N ALA A 90 1.24 19.06 36.37
CA ALA A 90 2.31 18.39 37.11
C ALA A 90 2.89 17.18 36.33
N PHE A 91 2.06 16.44 35.61
CA PHE A 91 2.49 15.24 34.87
C PHE A 91 2.59 15.48 33.37
N LEU A 92 2.52 16.71 32.88
CA LEU A 92 2.69 17.12 31.48
C LEU A 92 1.76 16.36 30.52
N VAL A 93 0.53 16.12 30.94
CA VAL A 93 -0.56 15.52 30.17
C VAL A 93 -1.69 16.52 29.96
N THR A 94 -2.69 16.18 29.15
CA THR A 94 -3.87 17.04 28.99
C THR A 94 -4.91 16.76 30.07
N ALA A 95 -5.70 17.77 30.45
CA ALA A 95 -6.82 17.60 31.38
C ALA A 95 -7.80 16.53 30.91
N ALA A 96 -8.06 16.45 29.61
CA ALA A 96 -8.89 15.40 28.99
C ALA A 96 -8.33 13.99 29.21
N THR A 97 -7.01 13.85 29.24
CA THR A 97 -6.34 12.55 29.51
C THR A 97 -6.59 12.12 30.96
N VAL A 98 -6.42 13.03 31.92
CA VAL A 98 -6.66 12.74 33.35
C VAL A 98 -8.14 12.38 33.57
N THR A 99 -9.06 13.16 33.01
CA THR A 99 -10.51 12.89 33.06
C THR A 99 -10.85 11.52 32.46
N SER A 100 -10.22 11.16 31.34
CA SER A 100 -10.41 9.84 30.71
C SER A 100 -9.93 8.70 31.61
N TRP A 101 -8.81 8.88 32.34
CA TRP A 101 -8.33 7.87 33.30
C TRP A 101 -9.25 7.72 34.49
N MET A 102 -9.75 8.83 35.04
CA MET A 102 -10.71 8.83 36.14
C MET A 102 -12.01 8.12 35.73
N LYS A 103 -12.58 8.50 34.60
CA LYS A 103 -13.80 7.87 34.08
C LYS A 103 -13.65 6.34 33.91
N ARG A 104 -12.50 5.87 33.42
CA ARG A 104 -12.22 4.44 33.29
C ARG A 104 -12.09 3.75 34.62
N LEU A 105 -11.46 4.42 35.58
CA LEU A 105 -11.34 3.89 36.95
C LEU A 105 -12.73 3.73 37.58
N ASP A 106 -13.60 4.73 37.40
CA ASP A 106 -14.96 4.74 37.96
C ASP A 106 -15.88 3.71 37.28
N GLU A 107 -15.77 3.53 35.95
CA GLU A 107 -16.64 2.62 35.19
C GLU A 107 -16.21 1.14 35.26
N GLN A 108 -14.94 0.85 35.38
CA GLN A 108 -14.38 -0.51 35.17
C GLN A 108 -13.42 -0.97 36.29
N GLY A 109 -13.22 -0.15 37.34
CA GLY A 109 -12.30 -0.45 38.43
C GLY A 109 -10.81 -0.35 38.06
N SER A 110 -9.93 -0.77 38.97
CA SER A 110 -8.47 -0.72 38.79
C SER A 110 -7.96 -1.48 37.59
N ASP A 111 -8.65 -2.55 37.20
CA ASP A 111 -8.29 -3.40 36.04
C ASP A 111 -8.43 -2.66 34.70
N ALA A 112 -9.25 -1.63 34.64
CA ALA A 112 -9.44 -0.84 33.43
C ALA A 112 -8.22 0.00 33.04
N LEU A 113 -7.40 0.37 34.01
CA LEU A 113 -6.14 1.10 33.76
C LEU A 113 -5.03 0.14 33.32
N VAL A 114 -5.13 -1.13 33.70
CA VAL A 114 -4.18 -2.19 33.34
C VAL A 114 -4.46 -2.73 31.93
N GLN A 115 -5.71 -2.73 31.49
CA GLN A 115 -6.04 -3.11 30.11
C GLN A 115 -5.57 -2.03 29.16
N LEU A 116 -4.52 -2.35 28.39
CA LEU A 116 -4.10 -1.52 27.27
C LEU A 116 -5.28 -1.39 26.31
N PRO A 117 -5.75 -0.16 25.99
CA PRO A 117 -6.82 0.00 25.01
C PRO A 117 -6.37 -0.67 23.71
N ILE A 118 -7.19 -1.58 23.20
CA ILE A 118 -6.92 -2.22 21.92
C ILE A 118 -6.71 -1.10 20.90
N PRO A 119 -5.52 -0.98 20.29
CA PRO A 119 -5.26 0.12 19.36
C PRO A 119 -6.34 0.11 18.27
N VAL A 120 -6.93 1.26 17.97
CA VAL A 120 -7.95 1.41 16.90
C VAL A 120 -7.46 0.82 15.56
N ASN A 121 -6.15 0.71 15.38
CA ASN A 121 -5.48 0.15 14.21
C ASN A 121 -5.07 -1.33 14.35
N LYS A 122 -5.46 -2.02 15.44
CA LYS A 122 -5.22 -3.46 15.56
C LYS A 122 -6.26 -4.19 14.72
N PHE A 123 -5.80 -4.81 13.65
CA PHE A 123 -6.65 -5.67 12.85
C PHE A 123 -6.71 -7.05 13.48
N PRO A 124 -7.87 -7.73 13.40
CA PRO A 124 -7.99 -9.12 13.81
C PRO A 124 -6.97 -10.03 13.10
N ASP A 125 -6.55 -11.09 13.75
CA ASP A 125 -5.49 -11.97 13.24
C ASP A 125 -5.86 -12.64 11.92
N PHE A 126 -7.14 -12.89 11.66
CA PHE A 126 -7.59 -13.42 10.38
C PHE A 126 -7.27 -12.47 9.21
N VAL A 127 -7.31 -11.15 9.41
CA VAL A 127 -6.94 -10.15 8.37
C VAL A 127 -5.46 -10.24 8.05
N ARG A 128 -4.62 -10.35 9.10
CA ARG A 128 -3.17 -10.53 8.93
C ARG A 128 -2.88 -11.84 8.21
N TYR A 129 -3.48 -12.94 8.67
CA TYR A 129 -3.35 -14.24 8.04
C TYR A 129 -3.77 -14.21 6.57
N THR A 130 -4.91 -13.60 6.24
CA THR A 130 -5.40 -13.50 4.86
C THR A 130 -4.42 -12.74 3.96
N VAL A 131 -3.89 -11.59 4.42
CA VAL A 131 -2.90 -10.82 3.66
C VAL A 131 -1.60 -11.60 3.47
N GLN A 132 -1.09 -12.24 4.51
CA GLN A 132 0.13 -13.07 4.47
C GLN A 132 -0.06 -14.29 3.58
N ARG A 133 -1.19 -14.97 3.68
CA ARG A 133 -1.50 -16.13 2.84
C ARG A 133 -1.60 -15.78 1.38
N LEU A 134 -2.26 -14.65 1.05
CA LEU A 134 -2.31 -14.12 -0.33
C LEU A 134 -0.92 -13.76 -0.86
N GLN A 135 -0.06 -13.22 -0.01
CA GLN A 135 1.33 -12.92 -0.39
C GLN A 135 2.13 -14.19 -0.70
N THR A 136 1.95 -15.25 0.10
CA THR A 136 2.62 -16.55 -0.13
C THR A 136 2.13 -17.21 -1.41
N LEU A 137 0.81 -17.20 -1.66
CA LEU A 137 0.21 -17.81 -2.83
C LEU A 137 0.46 -17.03 -4.12
N CYS A 138 0.58 -15.71 -4.02
CA CYS A 138 0.72 -14.79 -5.14
C CYS A 138 1.83 -13.76 -4.88
N PRO A 139 3.10 -14.15 -4.81
CA PRO A 139 4.22 -13.28 -4.43
C PRO A 139 4.43 -12.10 -5.40
N THR A 140 3.97 -12.23 -6.63
CA THR A 140 4.04 -11.19 -7.67
C THR A 140 3.04 -10.05 -7.49
N LEU A 141 2.02 -10.22 -6.61
CA LEU A 141 1.02 -9.19 -6.37
C LEU A 141 1.55 -8.11 -5.43
N GLY A 142 1.64 -6.88 -5.92
CA GLY A 142 2.02 -5.71 -5.12
C GLY A 142 0.91 -5.29 -4.15
N LYS A 143 1.27 -4.51 -3.11
CA LYS A 143 0.36 -4.04 -2.04
C LYS A 143 -0.92 -3.35 -2.56
N LYS A 144 -0.83 -2.60 -3.66
CA LYS A 144 -1.98 -1.91 -4.27
C LYS A 144 -2.97 -2.91 -4.88
N LYS A 145 -2.48 -3.95 -5.58
CA LYS A 145 -3.34 -5.00 -6.15
C LYS A 145 -3.97 -5.90 -5.10
N LEU A 146 -3.23 -6.22 -4.03
CA LEU A 146 -3.81 -6.92 -2.89
C LEU A 146 -4.97 -6.14 -2.27
N ALA A 147 -4.84 -4.80 -2.13
CA ALA A 147 -5.92 -3.94 -1.65
C ALA A 147 -7.16 -4.02 -2.55
N GLU A 148 -6.98 -3.97 -3.88
CA GLU A 148 -8.08 -4.06 -4.85
C GLU A 148 -8.77 -5.43 -4.81
N ILE A 149 -8.02 -6.52 -4.74
CA ILE A 149 -8.58 -7.87 -4.64
C ILE A 149 -9.38 -8.04 -3.34
N LEU A 150 -8.84 -7.59 -2.21
CA LEU A 150 -9.53 -7.64 -0.93
C LEU A 150 -10.79 -6.76 -0.94
N ALA A 151 -10.72 -5.56 -1.55
CA ALA A 151 -11.87 -4.67 -1.71
C ALA A 151 -12.98 -5.31 -2.58
N ARG A 152 -12.62 -6.03 -3.65
CA ARG A 152 -13.57 -6.79 -4.50
C ARG A 152 -14.29 -7.87 -3.70
N ALA A 153 -13.63 -8.45 -2.72
CA ALA A 153 -14.24 -9.42 -1.80
C ALA A 153 -15.06 -8.76 -0.67
N GLY A 154 -15.07 -7.43 -0.61
CA GLY A 154 -15.76 -6.66 0.43
C GLY A 154 -14.87 -6.29 1.63
N LEU A 155 -13.62 -6.76 1.70
CA LEU A 155 -12.69 -6.41 2.77
C LEU A 155 -11.85 -5.19 2.36
N HIS A 156 -12.22 -4.01 2.86
CA HIS A 156 -11.59 -2.75 2.51
C HIS A 156 -10.42 -2.44 3.46
N LEU A 157 -9.20 -2.62 2.96
CA LEU A 157 -7.94 -2.30 3.66
C LEU A 157 -7.17 -1.23 2.91
N GLY A 158 -6.61 -0.27 3.65
CA GLY A 158 -5.71 0.72 3.06
C GLY A 158 -4.41 0.08 2.56
N THR A 159 -3.85 0.60 1.47
CA THR A 159 -2.58 0.12 0.89
C THR A 159 -1.40 0.24 1.86
N THR A 160 -1.42 1.25 2.74
CA THR A 160 -0.43 1.44 3.81
C THR A 160 -0.54 0.34 4.87
N THR A 161 -1.76 -0.05 5.25
CA THR A 161 -2.02 -1.14 6.19
C THR A 161 -1.52 -2.47 5.65
N ILE A 162 -1.83 -2.79 4.39
CA ILE A 162 -1.32 -4.00 3.73
C ILE A 162 0.21 -3.97 3.66
N GLY A 163 0.81 -2.81 3.34
CA GLY A 163 2.26 -2.65 3.34
C GLY A 163 2.90 -2.90 4.71
N ARG A 164 2.23 -2.49 5.81
CA ARG A 164 2.67 -2.75 7.18
C ARG A 164 2.60 -4.23 7.53
N ILE A 165 1.46 -4.87 7.28
CA ILE A 165 1.27 -6.31 7.53
C ILE A 165 2.29 -7.15 6.74
N ARG A 166 2.64 -6.76 5.52
CA ARG A 166 3.67 -7.43 4.72
C ARG A 166 5.08 -7.29 5.29
N LYS A 167 5.37 -6.20 5.99
CA LYS A 167 6.68 -5.97 6.64
C LYS A 167 6.82 -6.71 7.97
N GLU A 168 5.70 -7.07 8.61
CA GLU A 168 5.69 -7.82 9.87
C GLU A 168 6.27 -9.25 9.70
N ASN A 169 6.41 -9.73 8.46
CA ASN A 169 7.11 -10.98 8.14
C ASN A 169 8.21 -10.71 7.10
N PRO A 170 9.50 -10.62 7.49
CA PRO A 170 10.58 -10.35 6.56
C PRO A 170 10.96 -11.61 5.78
N VAL A 171 10.28 -11.87 4.69
CA VAL A 171 10.77 -12.79 3.66
C VAL A 171 10.76 -12.05 2.32
N ARG A 172 11.87 -11.49 1.99
CA ARG A 172 12.45 -11.03 0.72
C ARG A 172 12.84 -9.56 0.66
N ALA A 173 14.10 -9.34 0.22
CA ALA A 173 14.74 -8.06 0.03
C ALA A 173 13.96 -7.09 -0.89
N PRO A 174 14.01 -5.77 -0.64
CA PRO A 174 13.26 -4.78 -1.40
C PRO A 174 13.91 -4.51 -2.77
N SER A 175 13.08 -4.57 -3.81
CA SER A 175 13.39 -3.96 -5.09
C SER A 175 13.29 -2.44 -4.94
N GLN A 176 14.35 -1.73 -5.28
CA GLN A 176 14.44 -0.27 -5.25
C GLN A 176 13.39 0.35 -6.17
N SER A 177 12.50 1.14 -5.60
CA SER A 177 11.63 2.04 -6.34
C SER A 177 12.37 3.36 -6.60
N GLN A 178 12.56 3.68 -7.88
CA GLN A 178 13.06 4.98 -8.32
C GLN A 178 12.04 6.09 -8.02
N PRO A 179 12.49 7.31 -7.67
CA PRO A 179 11.62 8.44 -7.43
C PRO A 179 10.92 8.91 -8.72
N GLU A 180 9.63 9.18 -8.61
CA GLU A 180 8.85 9.79 -9.69
C GLU A 180 9.24 11.26 -9.85
N THR A 181 9.89 11.59 -10.96
CA THR A 181 10.12 12.96 -11.45
C THR A 181 8.81 13.55 -11.95
N ILE A 182 8.46 14.72 -11.44
CA ILE A 182 7.30 15.51 -11.90
C ILE A 182 7.66 16.19 -13.21
N GLU A 183 7.08 15.75 -14.33
CA GLU A 183 7.25 16.37 -15.64
C GLU A 183 6.04 17.21 -16.07
N PRO A 184 6.22 18.20 -16.98
CA PRO A 184 5.24 19.22 -17.31
C PRO A 184 4.02 18.66 -18.08
N LYS A 185 2.89 19.35 -17.93
CA LYS A 185 1.58 19.01 -18.50
C LYS A 185 1.60 18.70 -20.00
N GLU A 186 1.68 17.44 -20.35
CA GLU A 186 1.51 16.97 -21.73
C GLU A 186 0.02 16.86 -22.09
N ARG A 187 -0.31 17.07 -23.37
CA ARG A 187 -1.66 16.84 -23.91
C ARG A 187 -2.03 15.38 -23.80
N LYS A 188 -2.82 15.03 -22.78
CA LYS A 188 -3.28 13.66 -22.55
C LYS A 188 -4.31 13.26 -23.61
N VAL A 189 -4.14 12.09 -24.21
CA VAL A 189 -5.17 11.47 -25.05
C VAL A 189 -6.39 11.17 -24.20
N THR A 190 -7.55 11.66 -24.58
CA THR A 190 -8.80 11.44 -23.85
C THR A 190 -9.74 10.59 -24.69
N ALA A 191 -10.06 9.39 -24.25
CA ALA A 191 -11.10 8.54 -24.81
C ALA A 191 -12.39 8.73 -24.02
N LYS A 192 -13.51 8.89 -24.73
CA LYS A 192 -14.83 9.15 -24.10
C LYS A 192 -15.65 7.89 -23.83
N ARG A 193 -15.42 6.82 -24.58
CA ARG A 193 -16.17 5.54 -24.54
C ARG A 193 -15.30 4.39 -25.07
N PRO A 194 -15.67 3.13 -24.86
CA PRO A 194 -15.06 2.00 -25.55
C PRO A 194 -15.08 2.18 -27.07
N ASN A 195 -14.05 1.69 -27.74
CA ASN A 195 -13.87 1.80 -29.20
C ASN A 195 -13.75 3.25 -29.73
N HIS A 196 -13.47 4.22 -28.87
CA HIS A 196 -13.20 5.57 -29.34
C HIS A 196 -11.76 5.74 -29.83
N VAL A 197 -10.79 5.22 -29.08
CA VAL A 197 -9.37 5.28 -29.40
C VAL A 197 -8.75 3.92 -29.14
N TRP A 198 -8.14 3.34 -30.16
CA TRP A 198 -7.29 2.16 -29.99
C TRP A 198 -5.82 2.51 -30.13
N HIS A 199 -5.00 1.74 -29.47
CA HIS A 199 -3.54 1.75 -29.62
C HIS A 199 -3.11 0.45 -30.31
N VAL A 200 -2.14 0.55 -31.19
CA VAL A 200 -1.43 -0.59 -31.75
C VAL A 200 0.06 -0.39 -31.58
N ASP A 201 0.75 -1.42 -31.16
CA ASP A 201 2.20 -1.40 -30.99
C ASP A 201 2.81 -2.75 -31.33
N LEU A 202 4.08 -2.70 -31.79
CA LEU A 202 4.88 -3.86 -32.12
C LEU A 202 5.99 -4.04 -31.09
N THR A 203 6.18 -5.28 -30.64
CA THR A 203 7.26 -5.59 -29.71
C THR A 203 7.80 -6.97 -29.94
N THR A 204 8.97 -7.25 -29.41
CA THR A 204 9.55 -8.62 -29.40
C THR A 204 9.32 -9.29 -28.05
N LEU A 205 9.05 -10.59 -28.10
CA LEU A 205 8.92 -11.47 -26.94
C LEU A 205 10.01 -12.54 -27.02
N PRO A 206 11.01 -12.55 -26.12
CA PRO A 206 12.02 -13.60 -26.07
C PRO A 206 11.40 -14.98 -25.83
N THR A 207 11.86 -15.99 -26.55
CA THR A 207 11.37 -17.38 -26.44
C THR A 207 11.97 -18.13 -25.25
N GLN A 208 13.08 -17.66 -24.71
CA GLN A 208 13.70 -18.18 -23.49
C GLN A 208 13.86 -17.09 -22.46
N SER A 209 13.63 -17.41 -21.18
CA SER A 209 13.79 -16.46 -20.10
C SER A 209 15.24 -15.97 -20.03
N GLY A 210 15.48 -14.76 -20.48
CA GLY A 210 16.56 -13.82 -20.17
C GLY A 210 18.02 -14.27 -20.09
N PHE A 211 18.30 -15.52 -19.76
CA PHE A 211 19.67 -15.97 -19.50
C PHE A 211 20.55 -16.02 -20.76
N TRP A 212 19.99 -16.42 -21.89
CA TRP A 212 20.75 -16.58 -23.14
C TRP A 212 20.81 -15.29 -23.98
N CYS A 213 19.87 -14.39 -23.83
CA CYS A 213 19.79 -13.16 -24.67
C CYS A 213 20.82 -12.10 -24.28
N SER A 214 21.32 -12.11 -23.04
CA SER A 214 22.32 -11.13 -22.58
C SER A 214 23.72 -11.36 -23.14
N TRP A 215 23.99 -12.54 -23.69
CA TRP A 215 25.29 -12.93 -24.25
C TRP A 215 25.34 -12.85 -25.78
N LEU A 216 24.20 -12.69 -26.45
CA LEU A 216 24.12 -12.63 -27.89
C LEU A 216 24.19 -11.19 -28.39
N PRO A 217 24.85 -10.94 -29.56
CA PRO A 217 24.84 -9.62 -30.18
C PRO A 217 23.41 -9.13 -30.39
N LEU A 218 23.15 -7.85 -30.17
CA LEU A 218 21.84 -7.19 -30.16
C LEU A 218 20.93 -7.52 -31.36
N ALA A 219 21.51 -7.91 -32.51
CA ALA A 219 20.75 -8.26 -33.71
C ALA A 219 20.16 -9.68 -33.70
N LEU A 220 20.74 -10.62 -32.97
CA LEU A 220 20.29 -12.01 -32.92
C LEU A 220 19.06 -12.23 -32.04
N PRO A 221 18.90 -11.55 -30.89
CA PRO A 221 17.69 -11.72 -30.05
C PRO A 221 16.39 -11.33 -30.71
N GLN A 222 16.43 -10.54 -31.81
CA GLN A 222 15.24 -10.11 -32.55
C GLN A 222 14.85 -11.04 -33.71
N ARG A 223 15.56 -12.17 -33.88
CA ARG A 223 15.30 -13.15 -34.91
C ARG A 223 14.77 -14.45 -34.34
N TRP A 224 13.91 -15.11 -35.12
CA TRP A 224 13.50 -16.49 -34.85
C TRP A 224 14.73 -17.45 -34.91
N PRO A 225 14.86 -18.42 -33.98
CA PRO A 225 13.90 -18.85 -32.97
C PRO A 225 14.00 -18.12 -31.61
N PHE A 226 14.80 -17.08 -31.47
CA PHE A 226 15.08 -16.41 -30.20
C PHE A 226 13.97 -15.47 -29.71
N CYS A 227 13.12 -15.01 -30.62
CA CYS A 227 11.98 -14.17 -30.26
C CYS A 227 10.79 -14.34 -31.19
N TRP A 228 9.61 -14.01 -30.67
CA TRP A 228 8.40 -13.74 -31.41
C TRP A 228 8.22 -12.24 -31.60
N TRP A 229 7.71 -11.85 -32.76
CA TRP A 229 7.16 -10.51 -32.95
C TRP A 229 5.69 -10.51 -32.58
N LEU A 230 5.30 -9.57 -31.73
CA LEU A 230 3.94 -9.39 -31.24
C LEU A 230 3.38 -8.05 -31.71
N VAL A 231 2.24 -8.08 -32.38
CA VAL A 231 1.35 -6.92 -32.57
C VAL A 231 0.31 -6.98 -31.48
N LEU A 232 0.14 -5.91 -30.71
CA LEU A 232 -0.88 -5.79 -29.67
C LEU A 232 -1.82 -4.66 -30.00
N VAL A 233 -3.13 -4.88 -29.82
CA VAL A 233 -4.17 -3.88 -29.99
C VAL A 233 -4.90 -3.67 -28.68
N LEU A 234 -5.02 -2.42 -28.22
CA LEU A 234 -5.57 -2.08 -26.92
C LEU A 234 -6.57 -0.94 -27.00
N ASP A 235 -7.73 -1.06 -26.37
CA ASP A 235 -8.68 0.03 -26.21
C ASP A 235 -8.22 1.02 -25.12
N HIS A 236 -8.14 2.28 -25.45
CA HIS A 236 -7.64 3.32 -24.53
C HIS A 236 -8.57 3.50 -23.33
N TYR A 237 -9.89 3.49 -23.54
CA TYR A 237 -10.87 3.79 -22.51
C TYR A 237 -10.91 2.71 -21.43
N SER A 238 -11.11 1.47 -21.85
CA SER A 238 -11.26 0.33 -20.94
C SER A 238 -9.96 -0.35 -20.55
N ARG A 239 -8.84 -0.03 -21.22
CA ARG A 239 -7.57 -0.76 -21.12
C ARG A 239 -7.64 -2.22 -21.57
N ARG A 240 -8.73 -2.61 -22.22
CA ARG A 240 -8.94 -3.95 -22.75
C ARG A 240 -7.98 -4.23 -23.90
N ILE A 241 -7.30 -5.37 -23.85
CA ILE A 241 -6.56 -5.85 -25.00
C ILE A 241 -7.59 -6.45 -25.96
N MET A 242 -7.74 -5.80 -27.12
CA MET A 242 -8.73 -6.15 -28.13
C MET A 242 -8.30 -7.37 -28.94
N GLY A 243 -6.98 -7.55 -29.11
CA GLY A 243 -6.43 -8.68 -29.82
C GLY A 243 -4.93 -8.58 -30.04
N PHE A 244 -4.38 -9.60 -30.67
CA PHE A 244 -2.94 -9.70 -30.94
C PHE A 244 -2.64 -10.48 -32.22
N GLY A 245 -1.42 -10.26 -32.73
CA GLY A 245 -0.82 -11.08 -33.79
C GLY A 245 0.58 -11.52 -33.41
N ILE A 246 0.93 -12.78 -33.68
CA ILE A 246 2.28 -13.33 -33.48
C ILE A 246 2.92 -13.72 -34.80
N PHE A 247 4.18 -13.34 -34.96
CA PHE A 247 4.95 -13.50 -36.17
C PHE A 247 6.37 -13.96 -35.88
N ARG A 248 6.94 -14.77 -36.74
CA ARG A 248 8.35 -15.23 -36.65
C ARG A 248 9.35 -14.17 -37.11
N LYS A 249 8.90 -13.25 -37.96
CA LYS A 249 9.70 -12.14 -38.48
C LYS A 249 8.95 -10.84 -38.21
N MET A 250 9.62 -9.73 -38.31
CA MET A 250 9.00 -8.41 -38.25
C MET A 250 7.84 -8.36 -39.28
N PRO A 251 6.61 -8.11 -38.83
CA PRO A 251 5.46 -8.14 -39.73
C PRO A 251 5.49 -6.99 -40.73
N THR A 252 5.03 -7.26 -41.92
CA THR A 252 4.81 -6.26 -42.98
C THR A 252 3.57 -5.43 -42.66
N SER A 253 3.42 -4.26 -43.33
CA SER A 253 2.21 -3.44 -43.21
C SER A 253 0.94 -4.21 -43.59
N LEU A 254 1.02 -5.12 -44.56
CA LEU A 254 -0.10 -5.99 -44.96
C LEU A 254 -0.51 -6.93 -43.82
N GLU A 255 0.44 -7.61 -43.22
CA GLU A 255 0.20 -8.54 -42.10
C GLU A 255 -0.40 -7.83 -40.89
N VAL A 256 0.06 -6.61 -40.59
CA VAL A 256 -0.51 -5.76 -39.54
C VAL A 256 -1.96 -5.39 -39.86
N ARG A 257 -2.26 -4.98 -41.10
CA ARG A 257 -3.63 -4.68 -41.55
C ARG A 257 -4.55 -5.89 -41.45
N VAL A 258 -4.09 -7.06 -41.85
CA VAL A 258 -4.85 -8.32 -41.71
C VAL A 258 -5.11 -8.62 -40.23
N CYS A 259 -4.12 -8.45 -39.38
CA CYS A 259 -4.29 -8.63 -37.94
C CYS A 259 -5.35 -7.65 -37.37
N LEU A 260 -5.23 -6.36 -37.69
CA LEU A 260 -6.19 -5.34 -37.26
C LEU A 260 -7.60 -5.61 -37.78
N GLY A 261 -7.73 -6.07 -39.04
CA GLY A 261 -9.01 -6.46 -39.63
C GLY A 261 -9.71 -7.58 -38.87
N ARG A 262 -8.95 -8.61 -38.43
CA ARG A 262 -9.46 -9.68 -37.60
C ARG A 262 -9.89 -9.20 -36.22
N VAL A 263 -9.13 -8.27 -35.62
CA VAL A 263 -9.47 -7.69 -34.31
C VAL A 263 -10.75 -6.85 -34.41
N ILE A 264 -10.91 -6.06 -35.49
CA ILE A 264 -12.12 -5.27 -35.75
C ILE A 264 -13.34 -6.18 -35.92
N ALA A 265 -13.20 -7.25 -36.73
CA ALA A 265 -14.26 -8.23 -36.94
C ALA A 265 -14.68 -8.90 -35.63
N ALA A 266 -13.72 -9.31 -34.81
CA ALA A 266 -13.98 -9.93 -33.51
C ALA A 266 -14.61 -8.94 -32.51
N ALA A 267 -14.29 -7.66 -32.56
CA ALA A 267 -14.88 -6.62 -31.73
C ALA A 267 -16.26 -6.17 -32.17
N GLY A 268 -16.66 -6.44 -33.42
CA GLY A 268 -17.88 -5.93 -34.03
C GLY A 268 -17.94 -4.41 -34.20
N ALA A 269 -16.81 -3.71 -34.03
CA ALA A 269 -16.75 -2.25 -34.10
C ALA A 269 -15.34 -1.78 -34.53
N SER A 270 -15.27 -0.72 -35.32
CA SER A 270 -14.02 -0.02 -35.65
C SER A 270 -13.75 1.12 -34.69
N PRO A 271 -12.48 1.38 -34.36
CA PRO A 271 -12.13 2.57 -33.57
C PRO A 271 -12.23 3.84 -34.43
N ARG A 272 -12.61 4.96 -33.80
CA ARG A 272 -12.57 6.27 -34.49
C ARG A 272 -11.14 6.75 -34.71
N TYR A 273 -10.25 6.49 -33.74
CA TYR A 273 -8.84 6.85 -33.82
C TYR A 273 -7.97 5.63 -33.53
N LEU A 274 -6.90 5.47 -34.31
CA LEU A 274 -5.89 4.45 -34.10
C LEU A 274 -4.54 5.15 -33.88
N ILE A 275 -3.95 4.93 -32.72
CA ILE A 275 -2.66 5.48 -32.33
C ILE A 275 -1.58 4.41 -32.47
N SER A 276 -0.52 4.71 -33.21
CA SER A 276 0.67 3.88 -33.35
C SER A 276 1.94 4.72 -33.18
N ASP A 277 3.07 4.04 -33.07
CA ASP A 277 4.37 4.66 -33.30
C ASP A 277 4.57 5.02 -34.79
N LYS A 278 5.71 5.65 -35.11
CA LYS A 278 6.12 5.94 -36.51
C LYS A 278 6.89 4.79 -37.16
N GLY A 279 6.63 3.54 -36.75
CA GLY A 279 7.25 2.39 -37.40
C GLY A 279 6.92 2.31 -38.90
N SER A 280 7.80 1.71 -39.68
CA SER A 280 7.67 1.60 -41.16
C SER A 280 6.39 0.85 -41.60
N GLN A 281 5.77 0.09 -40.74
CA GLN A 281 4.50 -0.59 -40.97
C GLN A 281 3.30 0.37 -41.03
N PHE A 282 3.43 1.51 -40.34
CA PHE A 282 2.39 2.51 -40.15
C PHE A 282 2.68 3.81 -40.90
N TRP A 283 3.94 4.27 -40.88
CA TRP A 283 4.34 5.58 -41.41
C TRP A 283 5.77 5.58 -42.02
N PRO A 284 6.00 6.18 -43.19
CA PRO A 284 5.00 6.51 -44.19
C PRO A 284 4.55 5.25 -44.94
N CYS A 285 3.26 4.94 -44.87
CA CYS A 285 2.70 3.76 -45.58
C CYS A 285 1.37 4.11 -46.24
N PRO A 286 1.36 4.44 -47.56
CA PRO A 286 0.13 4.78 -48.27
C PRO A 286 -0.94 3.67 -48.20
N GLY A 287 -0.52 2.41 -48.23
CA GLY A 287 -1.42 1.26 -48.10
C GLY A 287 -2.13 1.20 -46.75
N PHE A 288 -1.44 1.55 -45.66
CA PHE A 288 -2.03 1.65 -44.34
C PHE A 288 -3.03 2.81 -44.22
N ALA A 289 -2.66 3.97 -44.72
CA ALA A 289 -3.53 5.15 -44.72
C ALA A 289 -4.82 4.92 -45.52
N ARG A 290 -4.71 4.31 -46.69
CA ARG A 290 -5.88 3.93 -47.54
C ARG A 290 -6.77 2.91 -46.80
N TRP A 291 -6.18 1.88 -46.19
CA TRP A 291 -6.90 0.87 -45.43
C TRP A 291 -7.65 1.48 -44.23
N CYS A 292 -7.07 2.42 -43.52
CA CYS A 292 -7.71 3.18 -42.46
C CYS A 292 -8.88 4.01 -43.00
N GLY A 293 -8.67 4.75 -44.12
CA GLY A 293 -9.70 5.57 -44.74
C GLY A 293 -10.94 4.76 -45.14
N GLN A 294 -10.76 3.57 -45.73
CA GLN A 294 -11.85 2.67 -46.11
C GLN A 294 -12.73 2.20 -44.89
N ARG A 295 -12.23 2.35 -43.66
CA ARG A 295 -12.90 1.95 -42.41
C ARG A 295 -13.23 3.12 -41.51
N GLU A 296 -13.13 4.35 -42.04
CA GLU A 296 -13.36 5.60 -41.30
C GLU A 296 -12.47 5.77 -40.05
N ILE A 297 -11.34 5.05 -40.01
CA ILE A 297 -10.37 5.14 -38.93
C ILE A 297 -9.41 6.31 -39.19
N ARG A 298 -9.25 7.18 -38.22
CA ARG A 298 -8.29 8.30 -38.29
C ARG A 298 -6.98 7.90 -37.62
N PRO A 299 -5.91 7.59 -38.38
CA PRO A 299 -4.62 7.25 -37.83
C PRO A 299 -3.99 8.47 -37.13
N ARG A 300 -3.36 8.24 -35.98
CA ARG A 300 -2.60 9.22 -35.22
C ARG A 300 -1.25 8.62 -34.87
N PHE A 301 -0.20 9.38 -35.01
CA PHE A 301 1.15 8.90 -34.75
C PHE A 301 1.68 9.56 -33.47
N GLY A 302 2.21 8.77 -32.55
CA GLY A 302 2.88 9.28 -31.36
C GLY A 302 4.12 10.09 -31.74
N ALA A 303 4.38 11.18 -31.02
CA ALA A 303 5.61 11.93 -31.22
C ALA A 303 6.81 11.12 -30.70
N ILE A 304 7.88 11.01 -31.49
CA ILE A 304 9.14 10.39 -31.09
C ILE A 304 9.68 11.16 -29.88
N GLY A 305 9.99 10.44 -28.80
CA GLY A 305 10.55 11.03 -27.57
C GLY A 305 9.54 11.68 -26.60
N LYS A 306 8.23 11.68 -26.90
CA LYS A 306 7.18 12.16 -25.99
C LYS A 306 6.33 10.99 -25.49
N HIS A 307 6.52 10.62 -24.24
CA HIS A 307 5.92 9.41 -23.65
C HIS A 307 4.40 9.44 -23.43
N GLY A 308 3.72 10.57 -23.58
CA GLY A 308 2.32 10.73 -23.15
C GLY A 308 1.28 9.95 -23.96
N SER A 309 1.42 9.83 -25.29
CA SER A 309 0.39 9.23 -26.15
C SER A 309 0.45 7.69 -26.21
N ILE A 310 1.63 7.09 -26.07
CA ILE A 310 1.89 5.64 -26.21
C ILE A 310 2.02 4.93 -24.86
N ALA A 311 2.22 5.66 -23.77
CA ALA A 311 2.46 5.12 -22.44
C ALA A 311 1.43 4.07 -21.95
N VAL A 312 0.21 4.11 -22.48
CA VAL A 312 -0.86 3.19 -22.10
C VAL A 312 -0.59 1.78 -22.64
N ILE A 313 -0.25 1.67 -23.94
CA ILE A 313 0.04 0.37 -24.54
C ILE A 313 1.40 -0.17 -24.07
N GLU A 314 2.40 0.71 -23.87
CA GLU A 314 3.70 0.33 -23.31
C GLU A 314 3.55 -0.32 -21.92
N ARG A 315 2.66 0.24 -21.07
CA ARG A 315 2.37 -0.35 -19.75
C ARG A 315 1.68 -1.71 -19.86
N ALA A 316 0.79 -1.90 -20.82
CA ALA A 316 0.17 -3.19 -21.09
C ALA A 316 1.22 -4.20 -21.54
N LEU A 317 2.06 -3.84 -22.50
CA LEU A 317 3.17 -4.67 -23.00
C LEU A 317 4.14 -5.05 -21.89
N ARG A 318 4.50 -4.11 -21.03
CA ARG A 318 5.33 -4.38 -19.85
C ARG A 318 4.70 -5.44 -18.96
N THR A 319 3.40 -5.33 -18.69
CA THR A 319 2.68 -6.33 -17.87
C THR A 319 2.68 -7.71 -18.51
N LEU A 320 2.48 -7.80 -19.83
CA LEU A 320 2.52 -9.05 -20.54
C LEU A 320 3.93 -9.67 -20.53
N LYS A 321 4.95 -8.85 -20.75
CA LYS A 321 6.36 -9.28 -20.69
C LYS A 321 6.75 -9.78 -19.28
N GLU A 322 6.31 -9.09 -18.24
CA GLU A 322 6.55 -9.50 -16.86
C GLU A 322 5.88 -10.85 -16.54
N ALA A 323 4.66 -11.07 -17.02
CA ALA A 323 3.99 -12.35 -16.85
C ALA A 323 4.70 -13.47 -17.62
N LEU A 324 5.07 -13.25 -18.87
CA LEU A 324 5.76 -14.22 -19.71
C LEU A 324 7.19 -14.55 -19.24
N ARG A 325 7.86 -13.66 -18.49
CA ARG A 325 9.15 -13.96 -17.85
C ARG A 325 9.09 -15.12 -16.85
N LEU A 326 7.91 -15.43 -16.35
CA LEU A 326 7.69 -16.49 -15.37
C LEU A 326 7.37 -17.84 -16.01
N THR A 327 7.42 -17.91 -17.36
CA THR A 327 7.15 -19.14 -18.13
C THR A 327 8.21 -19.37 -19.20
N ILE A 328 8.24 -20.62 -19.69
CA ILE A 328 8.98 -20.94 -20.90
C ILE A 328 8.08 -20.58 -22.08
N VAL A 329 8.46 -19.54 -22.82
CA VAL A 329 7.72 -19.07 -24.00
C VAL A 329 7.81 -20.12 -25.11
N PRO A 330 6.67 -20.68 -25.57
CA PRO A 330 6.69 -21.75 -26.58
C PRO A 330 7.26 -21.30 -27.91
N THR A 331 7.97 -22.23 -28.60
CA THR A 331 8.49 -22.00 -29.94
C THR A 331 7.48 -22.41 -31.03
N ARG A 332 6.48 -23.25 -30.70
CA ARG A 332 5.39 -23.63 -31.63
C ARG A 332 4.33 -22.56 -31.67
N ARG A 333 3.87 -22.16 -32.87
CA ARG A 333 2.91 -21.06 -33.06
C ARG A 333 1.59 -21.30 -32.35
N GLU A 334 1.04 -22.49 -32.42
CA GLU A 334 -0.25 -22.84 -31.78
C GLU A 334 -0.14 -22.80 -30.26
N SER A 335 0.95 -23.32 -29.71
CA SER A 335 1.20 -23.26 -28.27
C SER A 335 1.38 -21.81 -27.79
N MET A 336 2.16 -21.02 -28.53
CA MET A 336 2.33 -19.56 -28.21
C MET A 336 1.00 -18.81 -28.32
N ARG A 337 0.15 -19.14 -29.28
CA ARG A 337 -1.17 -18.53 -29.41
C ARG A 337 -2.07 -18.87 -28.21
N ARG A 338 -2.05 -20.14 -27.76
CA ARG A 338 -2.80 -20.56 -26.55
C ARG A 338 -2.33 -19.81 -25.31
N GLU A 339 -1.01 -19.70 -25.09
CA GLU A 339 -0.45 -18.93 -23.99
C GLU A 339 -0.89 -17.45 -24.02
N MET A 340 -0.84 -16.84 -25.20
CA MET A 340 -1.30 -15.45 -25.35
C MET A 340 -2.79 -15.31 -25.11
N CYS A 341 -3.64 -16.24 -25.57
CA CYS A 341 -5.08 -16.21 -25.29
C CYS A 341 -5.35 -16.28 -23.78
N MET A 342 -4.74 -17.22 -23.08
CA MET A 342 -4.89 -17.33 -21.61
C MET A 342 -4.41 -16.07 -20.87
N LEU A 343 -3.29 -15.50 -21.30
CA LEU A 343 -2.76 -14.29 -20.71
C LEU A 343 -3.67 -13.08 -20.94
N LEU A 344 -4.28 -12.97 -22.13
CA LEU A 344 -5.26 -11.93 -22.45
C LEU A 344 -6.55 -12.10 -21.63
N ASP A 345 -7.04 -13.33 -21.50
CA ASP A 345 -8.23 -13.64 -20.70
C ASP A 345 -7.99 -13.24 -19.24
N TRP A 346 -6.84 -13.62 -18.69
CA TRP A 346 -6.46 -13.21 -17.36
C TRP A 346 -6.35 -11.68 -17.23
N TYR A 347 -5.70 -11.01 -18.18
CA TYR A 347 -5.52 -9.56 -18.17
C TYR A 347 -6.86 -8.83 -18.23
N ASN A 348 -7.75 -9.25 -19.11
CA ASN A 348 -9.03 -8.59 -19.37
C ASN A 348 -10.09 -8.90 -18.30
N GLN A 349 -10.20 -10.16 -17.85
CA GLN A 349 -11.30 -10.61 -16.99
C GLN A 349 -10.94 -10.63 -15.50
N HIS A 350 -9.70 -10.91 -15.15
CA HIS A 350 -9.33 -11.21 -13.76
C HIS A 350 -8.37 -10.21 -13.13
N ARG A 351 -7.70 -9.39 -13.93
CA ARG A 351 -6.71 -8.45 -13.43
C ARG A 351 -7.32 -7.07 -13.17
N PRO A 352 -7.46 -6.64 -11.88
CA PRO A 352 -7.97 -5.31 -11.59
C PRO A 352 -6.94 -4.23 -11.96
N HIS A 353 -7.42 -3.09 -12.44
CA HIS A 353 -6.62 -1.95 -12.85
C HIS A 353 -6.87 -0.72 -11.97
N MET A 354 -5.80 -0.13 -11.44
CA MET A 354 -5.89 1.07 -10.60
C MET A 354 -6.49 2.27 -11.33
N THR A 355 -6.11 2.46 -12.60
CA THR A 355 -6.62 3.56 -13.43
C THR A 355 -8.12 3.42 -13.73
N LEU A 356 -8.69 2.24 -13.51
CA LEU A 356 -10.11 1.95 -13.68
C LEU A 356 -10.83 1.83 -12.32
N GLY A 357 -10.23 2.33 -11.24
CA GLY A 357 -10.83 2.25 -9.91
C GLY A 357 -10.99 0.81 -9.40
N GLY A 358 -10.04 -0.08 -9.71
CA GLY A 358 -10.06 -1.50 -9.32
C GLY A 358 -10.95 -2.38 -10.18
N LYS A 359 -11.54 -1.87 -11.25
CA LYS A 359 -12.31 -2.65 -12.23
C LYS A 359 -11.37 -3.40 -13.16
N THR A 360 -11.83 -4.51 -13.71
CA THR A 360 -11.15 -5.18 -14.82
C THR A 360 -11.45 -4.48 -16.15
N PRO A 361 -10.59 -4.66 -17.17
CA PRO A 361 -10.86 -4.14 -18.51
C PRO A 361 -12.22 -4.55 -19.07
N ASP A 362 -12.62 -5.80 -18.91
CA ASP A 362 -13.91 -6.32 -19.41
C ASP A 362 -15.10 -5.72 -18.66
N GLU A 363 -14.99 -5.47 -17.35
CA GLU A 363 -16.05 -4.79 -16.59
C GLU A 363 -16.30 -3.37 -17.13
N VAL A 364 -15.24 -2.67 -17.53
CA VAL A 364 -15.37 -1.32 -18.09
C VAL A 364 -15.84 -1.36 -19.54
N TYR A 365 -15.32 -2.27 -20.35
CA TYR A 365 -15.65 -2.37 -21.79
C TYR A 365 -17.11 -2.78 -22.01
N PHE A 366 -17.59 -3.78 -21.25
CA PHE A 366 -18.96 -4.29 -21.35
C PHE A 366 -19.93 -3.64 -20.37
N HIS A 367 -19.53 -2.57 -19.68
CA HIS A 367 -20.33 -1.87 -18.66
C HIS A 367 -20.90 -2.80 -17.57
N ARG A 368 -20.17 -3.85 -17.21
CA ARG A 368 -20.56 -4.77 -16.14
C ARG A 368 -20.32 -4.16 -14.76
N PHE A 369 -21.17 -4.53 -13.81
CA PHE A 369 -20.98 -4.10 -12.42
C PHE A 369 -19.78 -4.80 -11.79
N PRO A 370 -18.82 -4.05 -11.20
CA PRO A 370 -17.68 -4.65 -10.55
C PRO A 370 -18.08 -5.36 -9.26
N ALA A 371 -17.36 -6.43 -8.92
CA ALA A 371 -17.58 -7.19 -7.70
C ALA A 371 -17.38 -6.36 -6.42
N ASN A 372 -16.69 -5.23 -6.48
CA ASN A 372 -16.47 -4.32 -5.35
C ASN A 372 -17.68 -3.46 -4.95
N ARG A 373 -18.87 -3.66 -5.56
CA ARG A 373 -20.13 -3.12 -5.05
C ARG A 373 -20.66 -3.85 -3.82
N ARG A 374 -20.02 -4.91 -3.39
CA ARG A 374 -20.36 -5.56 -2.13
C ARG A 374 -20.25 -4.56 -0.97
N PRO A 375 -21.12 -4.68 0.05
CA PRO A 375 -21.06 -3.82 1.22
C PRO A 375 -19.65 -3.83 1.79
N ARG A 376 -19.20 -2.64 2.19
CA ARG A 376 -17.90 -2.48 2.82
C ARG A 376 -17.90 -3.20 4.16
N ILE A 377 -17.01 -4.16 4.32
CA ILE A 377 -16.79 -4.88 5.55
C ILE A 377 -15.59 -4.27 6.25
N GLU A 378 -15.83 -3.66 7.40
CA GLU A 378 -14.77 -3.08 8.21
C GLU A 378 -14.31 -4.09 9.26
N ALA A 379 -13.02 -4.37 9.25
CA ALA A 379 -12.42 -5.29 10.21
C ALA A 379 -12.04 -4.62 11.55
N ARG A 380 -12.39 -3.34 11.75
CA ARG A 380 -12.07 -2.60 12.97
C ARG A 380 -13.20 -2.70 13.98
N PRO A 381 -12.92 -3.07 15.23
CA PRO A 381 -13.95 -3.12 16.26
C PRO A 381 -14.48 -1.73 16.64
N HIS A 382 -13.67 -0.68 16.54
CA HIS A 382 -14.03 0.69 16.88
C HIS A 382 -13.47 1.69 15.88
N TRP A 383 -14.29 2.66 15.47
CA TRP A 383 -13.89 3.79 14.66
C TRP A 383 -13.71 5.02 15.54
N PRO A 384 -12.69 5.87 15.27
CA PRO A 384 -12.61 7.18 15.90
C PRO A 384 -13.89 7.97 15.60
N ARG A 385 -14.55 8.51 16.62
CA ARG A 385 -15.70 9.41 16.43
C ARG A 385 -15.26 10.60 15.57
N GLY A 386 -16.08 10.99 14.59
CA GLY A 386 -15.80 12.08 13.67
C GLY A 386 -14.91 11.75 12.48
N SER A 387 -14.47 10.51 12.31
CA SER A 387 -13.78 10.07 11.09
C SER A 387 -14.77 10.01 9.92
N ALA A 388 -14.33 10.48 8.73
CA ALA A 388 -15.10 10.30 7.48
C ALA A 388 -15.40 8.82 7.18
N CYS A 389 -14.65 7.90 7.79
CA CYS A 389 -14.86 6.46 7.72
C CYS A 389 -15.89 5.94 8.74
N ALA A 390 -16.43 6.79 9.61
CA ALA A 390 -17.43 6.42 10.63
C ALA A 390 -18.86 6.30 10.09
N LEU A 391 -19.07 6.38 8.79
CA LEU A 391 -20.36 6.06 8.17
C LEU A 391 -20.74 4.61 8.51
N PRO A 392 -22.04 4.33 8.77
CA PRO A 392 -22.50 3.00 9.17
C PRO A 392 -22.24 2.00 8.06
N HIS A 393 -21.14 1.27 8.20
CA HIS A 393 -20.82 0.11 7.39
C HIS A 393 -21.17 -1.12 8.25
N ALA A 394 -21.59 -2.21 7.61
CA ALA A 394 -21.76 -3.46 8.33
C ALA A 394 -20.43 -3.81 9.01
N LEU A 395 -20.35 -3.54 10.31
CA LEU A 395 -19.22 -3.93 11.14
C LEU A 395 -19.18 -5.44 11.17
N ILE A 396 -18.11 -6.04 10.69
CA ILE A 396 -17.69 -7.32 11.21
C ILE A 396 -17.01 -7.00 12.54
N ALA A 397 -17.79 -6.68 13.56
CA ALA A 397 -17.34 -6.85 14.92
C ALA A 397 -16.86 -8.30 14.99
N GLY A 398 -15.64 -8.53 15.48
CA GLY A 398 -15.03 -9.85 15.51
C GLY A 398 -15.90 -10.88 16.22
N LYS A 399 -17.02 -11.23 15.58
CA LYS A 399 -17.80 -12.40 15.96
C LYS A 399 -16.87 -13.58 15.76
N SER A 400 -16.49 -14.20 16.86
CA SER A 400 -15.89 -15.51 16.85
C SER A 400 -16.70 -16.36 15.87
N GLY A 401 -16.09 -16.77 14.75
CA GLY A 401 -16.79 -17.56 13.75
C GLY A 401 -16.84 -16.99 12.34
N LEU A 402 -16.41 -15.74 12.09
CA LEU A 402 -16.34 -15.25 10.72
C LEU A 402 -15.17 -15.92 10.00
N ARG A 403 -15.50 -16.82 9.09
CA ARG A 403 -14.51 -17.53 8.27
C ARG A 403 -14.52 -16.94 6.86
N PHE A 404 -13.34 -16.63 6.35
CA PHE A 404 -13.14 -16.32 4.94
C PHE A 404 -12.49 -17.50 4.25
N ASN A 405 -13.08 -17.91 3.14
CA ASN A 405 -12.47 -18.90 2.26
C ASN A 405 -11.68 -18.16 1.18
N VAL A 406 -10.37 -18.33 1.18
CA VAL A 406 -9.47 -17.79 0.15
C VAL A 406 -9.19 -18.88 -0.86
N GLN A 407 -9.78 -18.76 -2.03
CA GLN A 407 -9.51 -19.66 -3.15
C GLN A 407 -8.56 -18.95 -4.13
N VAL A 408 -7.44 -19.61 -4.43
CA VAL A 408 -6.52 -19.16 -5.48
C VAL A 408 -6.52 -20.22 -6.56
N GLU A 409 -7.19 -19.90 -7.64
CA GLU A 409 -7.18 -20.68 -8.86
C GLU A 409 -6.02 -20.20 -9.75
N ARG A 410 -5.49 -21.09 -10.54
CA ARG A 410 -4.45 -20.79 -11.53
C ARG A 410 -5.02 -21.00 -12.90
N LEU A 411 -5.17 -19.94 -13.70
CA LEU A 411 -5.73 -20.05 -15.03
C LEU A 411 -4.88 -21.01 -15.88
N GLY A 412 -5.50 -22.06 -16.40
CA GLY A 412 -4.79 -23.09 -17.15
C GLY A 412 -3.65 -23.81 -16.41
N GLY A 413 -3.65 -23.79 -15.05
CA GLY A 413 -2.58 -24.37 -14.24
C GLY A 413 -1.34 -23.46 -14.08
N HIS A 414 -1.33 -22.26 -14.68
CA HIS A 414 -0.18 -21.36 -14.72
C HIS A 414 -0.04 -20.53 -13.41
N ALA A 415 1.05 -20.74 -12.69
CA ALA A 415 1.32 -20.06 -11.41
C ALA A 415 1.41 -18.52 -11.54
N HIS A 416 1.74 -18.01 -12.72
CA HIS A 416 1.85 -16.57 -13.00
C HIS A 416 0.52 -15.91 -13.36
N LEU A 417 -0.57 -16.68 -13.52
CA LEU A 417 -1.92 -16.20 -13.82
C LEU A 417 -2.88 -16.50 -12.66
N PRO A 418 -2.70 -15.91 -11.47
CA PRO A 418 -3.53 -16.21 -10.32
C PRO A 418 -4.90 -15.53 -10.45
N ILE A 419 -5.96 -16.29 -10.15
CA ILE A 419 -7.32 -15.81 -9.94
C ILE A 419 -7.62 -15.95 -8.45
N VAL A 420 -7.79 -14.84 -7.77
CA VAL A 420 -8.06 -14.83 -6.33
C VAL A 420 -9.55 -14.62 -6.10
N ARG A 421 -10.21 -15.57 -5.43
CA ARG A 421 -11.60 -15.46 -4.97
C ARG A 421 -11.61 -15.47 -3.46
N LEU A 422 -12.26 -14.46 -2.88
CA LEU A 422 -12.52 -14.39 -1.45
C LEU A 422 -14.02 -14.58 -1.24
N GLN A 423 -14.39 -15.60 -0.51
CA GLN A 423 -15.77 -15.87 -0.16
C GLN A 423 -15.92 -15.85 1.36
N ARG A 424 -17.00 -15.26 1.84
CA ARG A 424 -17.39 -15.37 3.23
C ARG A 424 -17.95 -16.78 3.41
N ALA A 425 -17.34 -17.58 4.28
CA ALA A 425 -17.95 -18.82 4.71
C ALA A 425 -19.14 -18.47 5.63
N ALA A 426 -20.27 -19.10 5.37
CA ALA A 426 -21.47 -18.95 6.17
C ALA A 426 -21.26 -19.45 7.61
#